data_96b4dcbe737b3bd3098247b740eac7a7
#
_entry.id   96b4dcbe737b3bd3098247b740eac7a7
#
_cell.length_a   1.000
_cell.length_b   1.000
_cell.length_c   1.000
_cell.angle_alpha   90.00
_cell.angle_beta   90.00
_cell.angle_gamma   90.00
#
_symmetry.space_group_name_H-M   'P 1'
#
loop_
_entity.id
_entity.type
_entity.pdbx_description
1 polymer ?
#
loop_
_entity_poly.entity_id
_entity_poly.type
_entity_poly.pdbx_seq_one_letter_code
_entity_poly.pdbx_strand_id
1 'polypeptide(L)'
;MRVPVSNLVGEENKGWTIAKFLLSHERTGIAGVGFSMQALEEVKVLAHTIRRGEKRLIDDPLFAARLAKVEIDLEAMKITNLRMLFQAQKQGAPGPETSMLKIKGTVINQELRDLARRALGPLAAPFPGHVTDGNILLGQRILPLMRQGTLTIERHLSLVDQTKFSAIS
;
A
#
# COMPACT_ATOMS: atom_id res chain seq x y z
N MET A 1 11.66 -33.05 -8.51
CA MET A 1 11.43 -32.32 -9.76
C MET A 1 12.78 -32.22 -10.49
N ARG A 2 12.85 -32.56 -11.76
CA ARG A 2 14.10 -32.40 -12.56
C ARG A 2 13.93 -31.18 -13.45
N VAL A 3 14.93 -30.30 -13.47
CA VAL A 3 14.93 -29.06 -14.24
C VAL A 3 16.09 -29.16 -15.25
N PRO A 4 15.91 -28.71 -16.51
CA PRO A 4 16.99 -28.68 -17.47
C PRO A 4 18.20 -27.84 -17.01
N VAL A 5 19.42 -28.28 -17.30
CA VAL A 5 20.63 -27.54 -16.92
C VAL A 5 20.70 -26.16 -17.57
N SER A 6 20.08 -26.01 -18.75
CA SER A 6 19.95 -24.72 -19.45
C SER A 6 19.20 -23.64 -18.66
N ASN A 7 18.44 -24.02 -17.61
CA ASN A 7 17.73 -23.10 -16.73
C ASN A 7 18.58 -22.59 -15.55
N LEU A 8 19.85 -23.01 -15.48
CA LEU A 8 20.80 -22.51 -14.49
C LEU A 8 21.08 -21.02 -14.74
N VAL A 9 20.87 -20.19 -13.72
CA VAL A 9 21.20 -18.77 -13.74
C VAL A 9 22.57 -18.56 -13.11
N GLY A 10 23.55 -18.12 -13.92
CA GLY A 10 24.91 -17.90 -13.46
C GLY A 10 25.74 -19.18 -13.38
N GLU A 11 26.76 -19.19 -12.54
CA GLU A 11 27.67 -20.32 -12.35
C GLU A 11 27.19 -21.22 -11.19
N GLU A 12 27.44 -22.52 -11.34
CA GLU A 12 27.13 -23.50 -10.30
C GLU A 12 27.86 -23.14 -8.99
N ASN A 13 27.14 -23.27 -7.85
CA ASN A 13 27.61 -22.93 -6.51
C ASN A 13 27.87 -21.42 -6.25
N LYS A 14 27.54 -20.50 -7.17
CA LYS A 14 27.70 -19.05 -6.98
C LYS A 14 26.39 -18.28 -6.77
N GLY A 15 25.31 -18.97 -6.52
CA GLY A 15 23.99 -18.37 -6.30
C GLY A 15 23.93 -17.33 -5.17
N TRP A 16 24.77 -17.46 -4.14
CA TRP A 16 24.84 -16.49 -3.05
C TRP A 16 25.29 -15.09 -3.49
N THR A 17 26.18 -15.00 -4.48
CA THR A 17 26.62 -13.72 -5.04
C THR A 17 25.44 -13.04 -5.78
N ILE A 18 24.67 -13.82 -6.54
CA ILE A 18 23.46 -13.35 -7.23
C ILE A 18 22.40 -12.91 -6.21
N ALA A 19 22.16 -13.70 -5.16
CA ALA A 19 21.23 -13.37 -4.11
C ALA A 19 21.59 -12.05 -3.39
N LYS A 20 22.86 -11.84 -3.05
CA LYS A 20 23.32 -10.57 -2.45
C LYS A 20 23.11 -9.37 -3.37
N PHE A 21 23.39 -9.54 -4.66
CA PHE A 21 23.16 -8.49 -5.66
C PHE A 21 21.65 -8.15 -5.73
N LEU A 22 20.79 -9.16 -5.88
CA LEU A 22 19.35 -8.99 -5.94
C LEU A 22 18.82 -8.28 -4.69
N LEU A 23 19.18 -8.76 -3.49
CA LEU A 23 18.74 -8.19 -2.21
C LEU A 23 19.19 -6.72 -2.05
N SER A 24 20.33 -6.33 -2.58
CA SER A 24 20.79 -4.94 -2.53
C SER A 24 19.94 -4.01 -3.40
N HIS A 25 19.49 -4.48 -4.56
CA HIS A 25 18.67 -3.71 -5.48
C HIS A 25 17.18 -3.69 -5.08
N GLU A 26 16.70 -4.79 -4.53
CA GLU A 26 15.31 -4.90 -4.06
C GLU A 26 14.98 -3.92 -2.93
N ARG A 27 15.96 -3.55 -2.10
CA ARG A 27 15.79 -2.59 -1.00
C ARG A 27 15.27 -1.23 -1.44
N THR A 28 15.55 -0.79 -2.65
CA THR A 28 15.06 0.50 -3.17
C THR A 28 13.55 0.47 -3.48
N GLY A 29 12.99 -0.70 -3.83
CA GLY A 29 11.57 -0.90 -4.08
C GLY A 29 10.73 -1.15 -2.82
N ILE A 30 11.37 -1.61 -1.73
CA ILE A 30 10.67 -2.05 -0.50
C ILE A 30 9.97 -0.88 0.23
N ALA A 31 10.42 0.36 0.05
CA ALA A 31 9.77 1.54 0.62
C ALA A 31 8.29 1.67 0.22
N GLY A 32 7.91 1.09 -0.93
CA GLY A 32 6.52 0.99 -1.39
C GLY A 32 5.83 2.35 -1.52
N VAL A 33 6.57 3.41 -1.85
CA VAL A 33 6.05 4.79 -1.90
C VAL A 33 4.81 4.88 -2.78
N GLY A 34 4.84 4.31 -4.00
CA GLY A 34 3.71 4.35 -4.93
C GLY A 34 2.46 3.66 -4.37
N PHE A 35 2.62 2.49 -3.76
CA PHE A 35 1.51 1.77 -3.13
C PHE A 35 0.95 2.52 -1.92
N SER A 36 1.80 3.17 -1.13
CA SER A 36 1.36 3.96 0.01
C SER A 36 0.65 5.24 -0.42
N MET A 37 1.07 5.88 -1.52
CA MET A 37 0.36 7.02 -2.10
C MET A 37 -1.04 6.64 -2.57
N GLN A 38 -1.15 5.51 -3.26
CA GLN A 38 -2.44 4.98 -3.68
C GLN A 38 -3.35 4.70 -2.46
N ALA A 39 -2.83 3.99 -1.46
CA ALA A 39 -3.58 3.67 -0.25
C ALA A 39 -4.02 4.94 0.51
N LEU A 40 -3.22 6.00 0.51
CA LEU A 40 -3.59 7.30 1.08
C LEU A 40 -4.81 7.90 0.37
N GLU A 41 -4.81 7.91 -0.96
CA GLU A 41 -5.95 8.42 -1.73
C GLU A 41 -7.22 7.59 -1.47
N GLU A 42 -7.09 6.27 -1.35
CA GLU A 42 -8.20 5.39 -0.97
C GLU A 42 -8.79 5.77 0.40
N VAL A 43 -7.94 6.00 1.40
CA VAL A 43 -8.37 6.42 2.74
C VAL A 43 -9.02 7.80 2.69
N LYS A 44 -8.53 8.73 1.88
CA LYS A 44 -9.15 10.05 1.67
C LYS A 44 -10.55 9.91 1.08
N VAL A 45 -10.71 9.09 0.04
CA VAL A 45 -12.04 8.81 -0.55
C VAL A 45 -12.99 8.24 0.50
N LEU A 46 -12.55 7.26 1.28
CA LEU A 46 -13.36 6.70 2.38
C LEU A 46 -13.75 7.77 3.40
N ALA A 47 -12.80 8.62 3.80
CA ALA A 47 -13.03 9.67 4.80
C ALA A 47 -14.05 10.73 4.33
N HIS A 48 -14.09 11.00 3.03
CA HIS A 48 -15.07 11.91 2.43
C HIS A 48 -16.45 11.26 2.19
N THR A 49 -16.48 9.94 1.98
CA THR A 49 -17.70 9.20 1.65
C THR A 49 -18.45 8.74 2.91
N ILE A 50 -17.70 8.22 3.89
CA ILE A 50 -18.30 7.63 5.10
C ILE A 50 -18.80 8.75 6.02
N ARG A 51 -20.03 8.57 6.50
CA ARG A 51 -20.67 9.50 7.46
C ARG A 51 -20.85 8.82 8.82
N ARG A 52 -20.66 9.61 9.87
CA ARG A 52 -21.01 9.26 11.25
C ARG A 52 -22.04 10.26 11.75
N GLY A 53 -23.30 9.86 11.73
CA GLY A 53 -24.41 10.79 11.88
C GLY A 53 -24.46 11.79 10.72
N GLU A 54 -24.54 13.07 10.99
CA GLU A 54 -24.61 14.11 9.97
C GLU A 54 -23.24 14.53 9.40
N LYS A 55 -22.14 14.23 10.09
CA LYS A 55 -20.78 14.63 9.70
C LYS A 55 -20.10 13.55 8.88
N ARG A 56 -19.25 13.98 7.93
CA ARG A 56 -18.35 13.08 7.22
C ARG A 56 -17.22 12.70 8.16
N LEU A 57 -16.57 11.55 7.91
CA LEU A 57 -15.46 11.09 8.74
C LEU A 57 -14.27 12.06 8.68
N ILE A 58 -14.06 12.73 7.54
CA ILE A 58 -12.99 13.73 7.39
C ILE A 58 -13.22 14.97 8.29
N ASP A 59 -14.46 15.23 8.69
CA ASP A 59 -14.81 16.35 9.56
C ASP A 59 -14.54 16.02 11.06
N ASP A 60 -14.16 14.77 11.38
CA ASP A 60 -13.65 14.38 12.69
C ASP A 60 -12.20 14.85 12.86
N PRO A 61 -11.90 15.77 13.79
CA PRO A 61 -10.57 16.34 13.92
C PRO A 61 -9.50 15.33 14.30
N LEU A 62 -9.84 14.27 15.05
CA LEU A 62 -8.88 13.23 15.42
C LEU A 62 -8.52 12.35 14.21
N PHE A 63 -9.50 11.99 13.41
CA PHE A 63 -9.27 11.23 12.18
C PHE A 63 -8.47 12.07 11.18
N ALA A 64 -8.89 13.31 10.95
CA ALA A 64 -8.22 14.22 10.03
C ALA A 64 -6.76 14.48 10.42
N ALA A 65 -6.48 14.70 11.70
CA ALA A 65 -5.12 14.90 12.19
C ALA A 65 -4.21 13.67 11.98
N ARG A 66 -4.73 12.45 12.20
CA ARG A 66 -3.98 11.21 11.92
C ARG A 66 -3.72 11.04 10.43
N LEU A 67 -4.71 11.31 9.59
CA LEU A 67 -4.59 11.23 8.14
C LEU A 67 -3.53 12.22 7.64
N ALA A 68 -3.58 13.48 8.07
CA ALA A 68 -2.60 14.51 7.74
C ALA A 68 -1.18 14.12 8.17
N LYS A 69 -1.02 13.54 9.37
CA LYS A 69 0.27 13.05 9.85
C LYS A 69 0.87 11.99 8.91
N VAL A 70 0.06 11.03 8.49
CA VAL A 70 0.52 9.98 7.57
C VAL A 70 0.88 10.56 6.21
N GLU A 71 0.13 11.53 5.71
CA GLU A 71 0.41 12.24 4.46
C GLU A 71 1.76 12.98 4.52
N ILE A 72 2.02 13.71 5.60
CA ILE A 72 3.31 14.39 5.83
C ILE A 72 4.46 13.38 5.88
N ASP A 73 4.28 12.28 6.62
CA ASP A 73 5.28 11.22 6.72
C ASP A 73 5.57 10.57 5.37
N LEU A 74 4.55 10.38 4.54
CA LEU A 74 4.68 9.80 3.21
C LEU A 74 5.40 10.74 2.24
N GLU A 75 5.08 12.04 2.25
CA GLU A 75 5.79 13.02 1.41
C GLU A 75 7.26 13.14 1.81
N ALA A 76 7.58 13.16 3.10
CA ALA A 76 8.96 13.14 3.58
C ALA A 76 9.70 11.87 3.12
N MET A 77 9.04 10.70 3.20
CA MET A 77 9.60 9.43 2.72
C MET A 77 9.82 9.44 1.21
N LYS A 78 8.89 9.98 0.43
CA LYS A 78 8.98 10.12 -1.02
C LYS A 78 10.21 10.93 -1.44
N ILE A 79 10.41 12.11 -0.84
CA ILE A 79 11.58 12.95 -1.13
C ILE A 79 12.88 12.27 -0.71
N THR A 80 12.88 11.60 0.44
CA THR A 80 14.05 10.85 0.92
C THR A 80 14.39 9.70 -0.03
N ASN A 81 13.39 8.95 -0.49
CA ASN A 81 13.57 7.87 -1.47
C ASN A 81 14.18 8.38 -2.79
N LEU A 82 13.66 9.50 -3.31
CA LEU A 82 14.21 10.12 -4.52
C LEU A 82 15.67 10.53 -4.33
N ARG A 83 16.01 11.16 -3.21
CA ARG A 83 17.41 11.53 -2.90
C ARG A 83 18.33 10.30 -2.87
N MET A 84 17.90 9.22 -2.25
CA MET A 84 18.67 7.98 -2.19
C MET A 84 18.86 7.34 -3.56
N LEU A 85 17.82 7.37 -4.42
CA LEU A 85 17.93 6.88 -5.80
C LEU A 85 18.97 7.68 -6.60
N PHE A 86 18.98 9.01 -6.50
CA PHE A 86 19.98 9.84 -7.15
C PHE A 86 21.40 9.59 -6.62
N GLN A 87 21.54 9.38 -5.31
CA GLN A 87 22.83 9.02 -4.72
C GLN A 87 23.34 7.66 -5.19
N ALA A 88 22.45 6.66 -5.23
CA ALA A 88 22.76 5.32 -5.69
C ALA A 88 23.24 5.31 -7.17
N GLN A 89 22.62 6.13 -8.02
CA GLN A 89 23.05 6.32 -9.41
C GLN A 89 24.49 6.85 -9.52
N LYS A 90 24.90 7.75 -8.61
CA LYS A 90 26.25 8.32 -8.60
C LYS A 90 27.29 7.37 -7.98
N GLN A 91 26.90 6.59 -6.99
CA GLN A 91 27.81 5.74 -6.21
C GLN A 91 27.81 4.27 -6.64
N GLY A 92 26.92 3.89 -7.56
CA GLY A 92 26.81 2.53 -8.10
C GLY A 92 26.11 1.51 -7.19
N ALA A 93 25.77 1.87 -5.95
CA ALA A 93 25.03 1.00 -5.02
C ALA A 93 24.22 1.81 -4.02
N PRO A 94 23.06 1.29 -3.54
CA PRO A 94 22.27 1.88 -2.47
C PRO A 94 23.04 1.81 -1.14
N GLY A 95 23.01 2.91 -0.38
CA GLY A 95 23.59 2.98 0.96
C GLY A 95 22.78 2.23 2.04
N PRO A 96 23.32 2.12 3.27
CA PRO A 96 22.63 1.46 4.40
C PRO A 96 21.34 2.17 4.81
N GLU A 97 21.18 3.43 4.44
CA GLU A 97 20.00 4.27 4.71
C GLU A 97 18.71 3.71 4.08
N THR A 98 18.83 2.86 3.06
CA THR A 98 17.67 2.17 2.46
C THR A 98 16.91 1.31 3.46
N SER A 99 17.57 0.82 4.51
CA SER A 99 16.91 0.07 5.59
C SER A 99 15.96 0.95 6.41
N MET A 100 16.29 2.22 6.56
CA MET A 100 15.43 3.23 7.21
C MET A 100 14.12 3.42 6.43
N LEU A 101 14.23 3.52 5.09
CA LEU A 101 13.06 3.64 4.22
C LEU A 101 12.14 2.42 4.30
N LYS A 102 12.71 1.22 4.42
CA LYS A 102 11.93 -0.01 4.61
C LYS A 102 11.09 0.07 5.90
N ILE A 103 11.70 0.44 7.02
CA ILE A 103 11.02 0.56 8.30
C ILE A 103 9.92 1.63 8.21
N LYS A 104 10.26 2.83 7.71
CA LYS A 104 9.29 3.92 7.60
C LYS A 104 8.14 3.58 6.66
N GLY A 105 8.41 2.96 5.51
CA GLY A 105 7.39 2.50 4.56
C GLY A 105 6.45 1.47 5.18
N THR A 106 6.97 0.54 5.98
CA THR A 106 6.16 -0.44 6.70
C THR A 106 5.23 0.23 7.72
N VAL A 107 5.75 1.19 8.50
CA VAL A 107 4.95 1.93 9.49
C VAL A 107 3.85 2.73 8.81
N ILE A 108 4.16 3.47 7.74
CA ILE A 108 3.17 4.23 6.96
C ILE A 108 2.08 3.30 6.42
N ASN A 109 2.46 2.15 5.85
CA ASN A 109 1.51 1.19 5.31
C ASN A 109 0.58 0.64 6.39
N GLN A 110 1.11 0.32 7.58
CA GLN A 110 0.30 -0.12 8.72
C GLN A 110 -0.68 0.97 9.19
N GLU A 111 -0.24 2.22 9.29
CA GLU A 111 -1.11 3.35 9.66
C GLU A 111 -2.22 3.58 8.64
N LEU A 112 -1.92 3.52 7.34
CA LEU A 112 -2.94 3.65 6.30
C LEU A 112 -4.00 2.54 6.39
N ARG A 113 -3.57 1.31 6.66
CA ARG A 113 -4.51 0.18 6.86
C ARG A 113 -5.34 0.33 8.12
N ASP A 114 -4.75 0.81 9.22
CA ASP A 114 -5.51 1.07 10.44
C ASP A 114 -6.52 2.20 10.24
N LEU A 115 -6.15 3.26 9.51
CA LEU A 115 -7.08 4.33 9.15
C LEU A 115 -8.24 3.82 8.28
N ALA A 116 -7.96 3.01 7.26
CA ALA A 116 -8.99 2.39 6.43
C ALA A 116 -9.93 1.50 7.26
N ARG A 117 -9.38 0.65 8.13
CA ARG A 117 -10.14 -0.20 9.05
C ARG A 117 -11.03 0.63 9.99
N ARG A 118 -10.49 1.72 10.53
CA ARG A 118 -11.26 2.64 11.40
C ARG A 118 -12.36 3.38 10.63
N ALA A 119 -12.09 3.76 9.39
CA ALA A 119 -13.10 4.37 8.54
C ALA A 119 -14.30 3.44 8.34
N LEU A 120 -14.05 2.17 8.03
CA LEU A 120 -15.08 1.16 7.82
C LEU A 120 -15.77 0.73 9.13
N GLY A 121 -15.11 0.85 10.29
CA GLY A 121 -15.64 0.45 11.59
C GLY A 121 -16.03 -1.04 11.61
N PRO A 122 -17.25 -1.37 12.06
CA PRO A 122 -17.75 -2.77 12.11
C PRO A 122 -17.76 -3.46 10.73
N LEU A 123 -17.89 -2.69 9.63
CA LEU A 123 -17.89 -3.22 8.28
C LEU A 123 -16.52 -3.79 7.85
N ALA A 124 -15.46 -3.51 8.59
CA ALA A 124 -14.14 -4.09 8.37
C ALA A 124 -13.99 -5.52 8.94
N ALA A 125 -14.93 -5.97 9.77
CA ALA A 125 -14.85 -7.26 10.45
C ALA A 125 -15.28 -8.48 9.62
N PRO A 126 -16.31 -8.40 8.73
CA PRO A 126 -16.81 -9.56 8.00
C PRO A 126 -15.77 -10.16 7.04
N PHE A 127 -15.79 -11.48 6.95
CA PHE A 127 -14.99 -12.20 5.96
C PHE A 127 -15.64 -12.11 4.58
N PRO A 128 -14.87 -11.87 3.49
CA PRO A 128 -15.43 -11.89 2.14
C PRO A 128 -16.11 -13.23 1.88
N GLY A 129 -17.36 -13.21 1.43
CA GLY A 129 -18.16 -14.43 1.15
C GLY A 129 -19.32 -14.68 2.10
N HIS A 130 -19.38 -14.02 3.25
CA HIS A 130 -20.49 -14.19 4.21
C HIS A 130 -21.52 -13.07 4.18
N VAL A 131 -21.42 -12.14 3.24
CA VAL A 131 -22.20 -10.92 3.31
C VAL A 131 -22.91 -10.62 1.99
N THR A 132 -24.24 -10.57 2.08
CA THR A 132 -25.15 -10.47 0.95
C THR A 132 -25.76 -9.06 0.75
N ASP A 133 -25.45 -8.09 1.60
CA ASP A 133 -26.09 -6.78 1.60
C ASP A 133 -25.23 -5.70 0.91
N GLY A 134 -25.85 -4.87 0.06
CA GLY A 134 -25.16 -3.92 -0.83
C GLY A 134 -24.19 -2.94 -0.15
N ASN A 135 -24.46 -2.53 1.10
CA ASN A 135 -23.57 -1.67 1.88
C ASN A 135 -22.28 -2.36 2.34
N ILE A 136 -22.25 -3.67 2.30
CA ILE A 136 -21.12 -4.49 2.72
C ILE A 136 -20.23 -4.84 1.53
N LEU A 137 -20.73 -4.68 0.30
CA LEU A 137 -19.92 -4.76 -0.92
C LEU A 137 -18.71 -3.79 -0.88
N LEU A 138 -18.86 -2.62 -0.27
CA LEU A 138 -17.74 -1.70 -0.07
C LEU A 138 -16.70 -2.32 0.87
N GLY A 139 -17.11 -2.89 1.98
CA GLY A 139 -16.24 -3.62 2.92
C GLY A 139 -15.60 -4.84 2.27
N GLN A 140 -16.35 -5.65 1.54
CA GLN A 140 -15.84 -6.82 0.81
C GLN A 140 -14.84 -6.46 -0.29
N ARG A 141 -15.01 -5.31 -0.92
CA ARG A 141 -14.09 -4.82 -1.97
C ARG A 141 -12.84 -4.20 -1.39
N ILE A 142 -12.93 -3.58 -0.22
CA ILE A 142 -11.80 -2.93 0.45
C ILE A 142 -11.01 -3.91 1.32
N LEU A 143 -11.65 -4.94 1.90
CA LEU A 143 -10.97 -5.97 2.70
C LEU A 143 -9.88 -6.74 1.96
N PRO A 144 -10.06 -7.17 0.70
CA PRO A 144 -8.96 -7.73 -0.09
C PRO A 144 -7.81 -6.73 -0.28
N LEU A 145 -8.13 -5.43 -0.44
CA LEU A 145 -7.16 -4.34 -0.51
C LEU A 145 -6.34 -4.23 0.77
N MET A 146 -7.01 -4.30 1.90
CA MET A 146 -6.38 -4.24 3.22
C MET A 146 -5.52 -5.47 3.51
N ARG A 147 -5.85 -6.65 2.97
CA ARG A 147 -5.13 -7.91 3.20
C ARG A 147 -3.95 -8.12 2.26
N GLN A 148 -4.09 -7.76 1.00
CA GLN A 148 -3.08 -8.06 -0.01
C GLN A 148 -2.00 -6.99 -0.14
N GLY A 149 -2.24 -5.78 0.35
CA GLY A 149 -1.26 -4.69 0.30
C GLY A 149 -0.87 -4.23 -1.11
N THR A 150 -1.50 -4.81 -2.12
CA THR A 150 -1.17 -4.63 -3.51
C THR A 150 -2.43 -4.42 -4.33
N LEU A 151 -2.77 -3.15 -4.56
CA LEU A 151 -3.67 -2.78 -5.63
C LEU A 151 -2.98 -1.83 -6.56
N THR A 152 -3.08 -2.12 -7.83
CA THR A 152 -2.77 -1.15 -8.86
C THR A 152 -3.88 -0.11 -8.94
N ILE A 153 -3.54 1.13 -9.28
CA ILE A 153 -4.47 2.25 -9.43
C ILE A 153 -5.63 1.86 -10.35
N GLU A 154 -5.36 1.11 -11.41
CA GLU A 154 -6.36 0.62 -12.36
C GLU A 154 -7.42 -0.28 -11.72
N ARG A 155 -7.03 -1.20 -10.85
CA ARG A 155 -7.97 -2.05 -10.11
C ARG A 155 -8.83 -1.26 -9.15
N HIS A 156 -8.26 -0.24 -8.53
CA HIS A 156 -9.00 0.61 -7.62
C HIS A 156 -10.03 1.46 -8.36
N LEU A 157 -9.64 2.13 -9.45
CA LEU A 157 -10.54 2.92 -10.28
C LEU A 157 -11.69 2.06 -10.84
N SER A 158 -11.39 0.84 -11.32
CA SER A 158 -12.44 -0.08 -11.79
C SER A 158 -13.40 -0.52 -10.68
N LEU A 159 -12.91 -0.64 -9.46
CA LEU A 159 -13.75 -0.97 -8.29
C LEU A 159 -14.64 0.21 -7.88
N VAL A 160 -14.12 1.43 -7.89
CA VAL A 160 -14.88 2.65 -7.58
C VAL A 160 -15.95 2.89 -8.65
N ASP A 161 -15.61 2.74 -9.93
CA ASP A 161 -16.58 2.89 -11.02
C ASP A 161 -17.71 1.86 -10.97
N GLN A 162 -17.39 0.60 -10.71
CA GLN A 162 -18.40 -0.43 -10.57
C GLN A 162 -19.33 -0.21 -9.36
N THR A 163 -18.83 0.40 -8.27
CA THR A 163 -19.69 0.77 -7.13
C THR A 163 -20.62 1.91 -7.44
N LYS A 164 -20.23 2.86 -8.28
CA LYS A 164 -21.11 3.93 -8.76
C LYS A 164 -22.22 3.39 -9.65
N PHE A 165 -21.92 2.43 -10.52
CA PHE A 165 -22.90 1.84 -11.43
C PHE A 165 -23.85 0.85 -10.74
N SER A 166 -23.44 0.12 -9.73
CA SER A 166 -24.33 -0.80 -8.97
C SER A 166 -25.24 -0.08 -7.98
N ALA A 167 -24.95 1.16 -7.66
CA ALA A 167 -25.84 1.99 -6.82
C ALA A 167 -26.97 2.71 -7.63
N ILE A 168 -26.95 2.58 -8.95
CA ILE A 168 -27.92 3.19 -9.89
C ILE A 168 -28.83 2.13 -10.53
N SER A 169 -28.55 0.85 -10.32
CA SER A 169 -29.38 -0.30 -10.71
C SER A 169 -30.14 -0.82 -9.52
#